data_3be00d312d238e4828b91fec8d4379ae
#
_entry.id   3be00d312d238e4828b91fec8d4379ae
#
_cell.length_a   1.000
_cell.length_b   1.000
_cell.length_c   1.000
_cell.angle_alpha   90.00
_cell.angle_beta   90.00
_cell.angle_gamma   90.00
#
_symmetry.space_group_name_H-M   'P 1'
#
loop_
_entity.id
_entity.type
_entity.pdbx_description
1 polymer ?
#
loop_
_entity_poly.entity_id
_entity_poly.type
_entity_poly.pdbx_seq_one_letter_code
_entity_poly.pdbx_strand_id
1 'polypeptide(L)'
;FAMAGTAVLGPTISTTISSSAPLFGLAAGVLFLDEPLTAPVTAGTVLVIVGVVLLARRPGNSMAQHWPLWALLLPLGAAVIRVGAHLVTKLGMEDIPSPYFAGLVGYTASLGVASANLLRRRQNPRVLLAKSGAGWFIATGVMFGIAVGTLNLALLYGPLSIVAPLVSLEALAVLLLGVTVFGEKNITPRVVL
;
A
#
# COMPACT_ATOMS: atom_id res chain seq x y z
N PHE A 1 -3.77 10.32 4.62
CA PHE A 1 -5.07 9.86 4.08
C PHE A 1 -5.40 8.44 4.55
N ALA A 2 -4.55 7.43 4.34
CA ALA A 2 -4.85 6.05 4.75
C ALA A 2 -5.16 5.93 6.26
N MET A 3 -4.29 6.47 7.13
CA MET A 3 -4.52 6.46 8.58
C MET A 3 -5.77 7.26 9.00
N ALA A 4 -6.08 8.37 8.32
CA ALA A 4 -7.31 9.11 8.58
C ALA A 4 -8.55 8.30 8.14
N GLY A 5 -8.46 7.60 7.02
CA GLY A 5 -9.51 6.68 6.57
C GLY A 5 -9.78 5.56 7.57
N THR A 6 -8.74 4.91 8.09
CA THR A 6 -8.89 3.86 9.10
C THR A 6 -9.43 4.37 10.43
N ALA A 7 -9.10 5.62 10.81
CA ALA A 7 -9.60 6.22 12.04
C ALA A 7 -11.10 6.57 11.95
N VAL A 8 -11.60 6.96 10.77
CA VAL A 8 -13.00 7.40 10.57
C VAL A 8 -13.89 6.23 10.18
N LEU A 9 -13.46 5.39 9.24
CA LEU A 9 -14.27 4.33 8.64
C LEU A 9 -14.04 2.95 9.30
N GLY A 10 -13.01 2.86 10.11
CA GLY A 10 -12.52 1.59 10.61
C GLY A 10 -11.62 0.84 9.61
N PRO A 11 -10.85 -0.14 10.08
CA PRO A 11 -9.86 -0.83 9.26
C PRO A 11 -10.48 -1.61 8.10
N THR A 12 -11.60 -2.29 8.33
CA THR A 12 -12.24 -3.17 7.33
C THR A 12 -12.73 -2.39 6.10
N ILE A 13 -13.46 -1.28 6.31
CA ILE A 13 -14.00 -0.49 5.19
C ILE A 13 -12.87 0.22 4.45
N SER A 14 -11.91 0.80 5.21
CA SER A 14 -10.76 1.48 4.62
C SER A 14 -9.91 0.53 3.76
N THR A 15 -9.65 -0.69 4.22
CA THR A 15 -8.92 -1.70 3.44
C THR A 15 -9.70 -2.17 2.21
N THR A 16 -11.02 -2.39 2.34
CA THR A 16 -11.87 -2.77 1.20
C THR A 16 -11.84 -1.71 0.08
N ILE A 17 -11.92 -0.43 0.45
CA ILE A 17 -11.85 0.65 -0.56
C ILE A 17 -10.44 0.76 -1.13
N SER A 18 -9.40 0.64 -0.31
CA SER A 18 -8.01 0.65 -0.78
C SER A 18 -7.67 -0.52 -1.71
N SER A 19 -8.44 -1.60 -1.65
CA SER A 19 -8.33 -2.75 -2.57
C SER A 19 -8.70 -2.41 -4.02
N SER A 20 -9.24 -1.21 -4.29
CA SER A 20 -9.42 -0.69 -5.65
C SER A 20 -8.12 -0.19 -6.30
N ALA A 21 -7.02 -0.08 -5.54
CA ALA A 21 -5.72 0.36 -6.05
C ALA A 21 -5.25 -0.39 -7.32
N PRO A 22 -5.41 -1.72 -7.48
CA PRO A 22 -5.06 -2.42 -8.70
C PRO A 22 -5.78 -1.91 -9.96
N LEU A 23 -7.04 -1.48 -9.82
CA LEU A 23 -7.78 -0.89 -10.95
C LEU A 23 -7.15 0.42 -11.40
N PHE A 24 -6.75 1.27 -10.46
CA PHE A 24 -6.06 2.50 -10.79
C PHE A 24 -4.68 2.24 -11.38
N GLY A 25 -3.98 1.19 -10.90
CA GLY A 25 -2.69 0.76 -11.47
C GLY A 25 -2.82 0.28 -12.91
N LEU A 26 -3.82 -0.55 -13.19
CA LEU A 26 -4.14 -0.99 -14.55
C LEU A 26 -4.50 0.19 -15.44
N ALA A 27 -5.40 1.07 -14.99
CA ALA A 27 -5.78 2.25 -15.74
C ALA A 27 -4.59 3.18 -15.98
N ALA A 28 -3.73 3.40 -14.99
CA ALA A 28 -2.54 4.24 -15.15
C ALA A 28 -1.53 3.63 -16.14
N GLY A 29 -1.29 2.32 -16.10
CA GLY A 29 -0.43 1.62 -17.05
C GLY A 29 -0.91 1.75 -18.49
N VAL A 30 -2.22 1.55 -18.72
CA VAL A 30 -2.81 1.65 -20.05
C VAL A 30 -2.86 3.10 -20.56
N LEU A 31 -3.26 4.06 -19.71
CA LEU A 31 -3.52 5.43 -20.14
C LEU A 31 -2.25 6.30 -20.26
N PHE A 32 -1.24 6.05 -19.45
CA PHE A 32 -0.05 6.90 -19.35
C PHE A 32 1.24 6.23 -19.82
N LEU A 33 1.26 4.88 -19.89
CA LEU A 33 2.44 4.12 -20.26
C LEU A 33 2.21 3.28 -21.54
N ASP A 34 1.05 3.45 -22.20
CA ASP A 34 0.66 2.70 -23.41
C ASP A 34 0.81 1.17 -23.23
N GLU A 35 0.65 0.67 -21.99
CA GLU A 35 0.76 -0.76 -21.71
C GLU A 35 -0.41 -1.53 -22.33
N PRO A 36 -0.16 -2.66 -23.01
CA PRO A 36 -1.22 -3.40 -23.69
C PRO A 36 -2.19 -4.03 -22.67
N LEU A 37 -3.49 -3.77 -22.85
CA LEU A 37 -4.54 -4.40 -22.07
C LEU A 37 -4.75 -5.84 -22.53
N THR A 38 -4.08 -6.77 -21.89
CA THR A 38 -4.22 -8.20 -22.21
C THR A 38 -5.27 -8.87 -21.32
N ALA A 39 -5.98 -9.88 -21.89
CA ALA A 39 -6.99 -10.63 -21.15
C ALA A 39 -6.46 -11.26 -19.84
N PRO A 40 -5.23 -11.84 -19.80
CA PRO A 40 -4.67 -12.38 -18.55
C PRO A 40 -4.46 -11.30 -17.48
N VAL A 41 -4.00 -10.11 -17.86
CA VAL A 41 -3.75 -9.00 -16.92
C VAL A 41 -5.08 -8.51 -16.32
N THR A 42 -6.09 -8.34 -17.16
CA THR A 42 -7.42 -7.92 -16.70
C THR A 42 -8.05 -8.96 -15.79
N ALA A 43 -8.03 -10.22 -16.19
CA ALA A 43 -8.57 -11.32 -15.38
C ALA A 43 -7.83 -11.46 -14.04
N GLY A 44 -6.50 -11.38 -14.05
CA GLY A 44 -5.67 -11.40 -12.85
C GLY A 44 -5.97 -10.23 -11.90
N THR A 45 -6.11 -9.03 -12.43
CA THR A 45 -6.47 -7.84 -11.64
C THR A 45 -7.85 -8.00 -10.98
N VAL A 46 -8.85 -8.48 -11.71
CA VAL A 46 -10.19 -8.75 -11.16
C VAL A 46 -10.13 -9.82 -10.07
N LEU A 47 -9.39 -10.89 -10.30
CA LEU A 47 -9.23 -11.97 -9.33
C LEU A 47 -8.58 -11.47 -8.02
N VAL A 48 -7.53 -10.65 -8.12
CA VAL A 48 -6.87 -10.05 -6.95
C VAL A 48 -7.84 -9.16 -6.18
N ILE A 49 -8.60 -8.32 -6.87
CA ILE A 49 -9.58 -7.43 -6.23
C ILE A 49 -10.65 -8.26 -5.49
N VAL A 50 -11.21 -9.25 -6.17
CA VAL A 50 -12.22 -10.15 -5.56
C VAL A 50 -11.63 -10.85 -4.33
N GLY A 51 -10.42 -11.39 -4.44
CA GLY A 51 -9.72 -12.04 -3.33
C GLY A 51 -9.52 -11.11 -2.13
N VAL A 52 -9.03 -9.88 -2.36
CA VAL A 52 -8.81 -8.91 -1.26
C VAL A 52 -10.13 -8.43 -0.67
N VAL A 53 -11.17 -8.21 -1.48
CA VAL A 53 -12.51 -7.85 -0.98
C VAL A 53 -13.11 -8.97 -0.13
N LEU A 54 -12.99 -10.22 -0.56
CA LEU A 54 -13.44 -11.37 0.23
C LEU A 54 -12.69 -11.47 1.56
N LEU A 55 -11.38 -11.23 1.54
CA LEU A 55 -10.53 -11.22 2.73
C LEU A 55 -10.91 -10.11 3.70
N ALA A 56 -11.26 -8.93 3.20
CA ALA A 56 -11.67 -7.78 4.00
C ALA A 56 -13.07 -7.93 4.62
N ARG A 57 -13.92 -8.82 4.09
CA ARG A 57 -15.26 -9.09 4.62
C ARG A 57 -15.17 -9.94 5.90
N ARG A 58 -15.14 -9.28 7.06
CA ARG A 58 -15.32 -9.97 8.36
C ARG A 58 -16.80 -10.16 8.65
N PRO A 59 -17.25 -11.38 9.00
CA PRO A 59 -18.62 -11.60 9.49
C PRO A 59 -18.75 -10.90 10.85
N GLY A 60 -19.66 -9.97 10.98
CA GLY A 60 -20.00 -9.37 12.28
C GLY A 60 -20.03 -7.84 12.36
N ASN A 61 -19.56 -7.11 11.38
CA ASN A 61 -19.76 -5.66 11.37
C ASN A 61 -20.99 -5.31 10.52
N SER A 62 -22.07 -5.01 11.22
CA SER A 62 -23.27 -4.40 10.61
C SER A 62 -22.88 -3.11 9.87
N MET A 63 -23.10 -3.07 8.57
CA MET A 63 -23.01 -1.89 7.71
C MET A 63 -24.06 -0.81 8.06
N ALA A 64 -24.59 -0.81 9.28
CA ALA A 64 -25.64 0.11 9.72
C ALA A 64 -25.12 1.48 10.19
N GLN A 65 -23.82 1.74 10.09
CA GLN A 65 -23.26 3.02 10.45
C GLN A 65 -23.31 3.96 9.24
N HIS A 66 -24.07 5.03 9.34
CA HIS A 66 -24.18 6.08 8.33
C HIS A 66 -22.85 6.83 8.21
N TRP A 67 -21.98 6.35 7.33
CA TRP A 67 -20.71 7.00 7.04
C TRP A 67 -20.94 8.21 6.13
N PRO A 68 -20.38 9.37 6.42
CA PRO A 68 -20.44 10.48 5.50
C PRO A 68 -19.67 10.12 4.21
N LEU A 69 -20.31 10.35 3.05
CA LEU A 69 -19.73 9.98 1.74
C LEU A 69 -18.31 10.54 1.52
N TRP A 70 -18.01 11.70 2.09
CA TRP A 70 -16.66 12.28 2.01
C TRP A 70 -15.58 11.42 2.68
N ALA A 71 -15.95 10.63 3.71
CA ALA A 71 -14.99 9.76 4.39
C ALA A 71 -14.50 8.62 3.49
N LEU A 72 -15.32 8.19 2.53
CA LEU A 72 -14.96 7.19 1.53
C LEU A 72 -13.87 7.69 0.55
N LEU A 73 -13.82 9.02 0.35
CA LEU A 73 -12.79 9.65 -0.48
C LEU A 73 -11.39 9.55 0.13
N LEU A 74 -11.25 9.36 1.44
CA LEU A 74 -9.95 9.26 2.09
C LEU A 74 -9.16 8.02 1.66
N PRO A 75 -9.69 6.78 1.79
CA PRO A 75 -8.97 5.59 1.33
C PRO A 75 -8.89 5.52 -0.21
N LEU A 76 -9.88 6.03 -0.93
CA LEU A 76 -9.83 6.12 -2.38
C LEU A 76 -8.72 7.07 -2.84
N GLY A 77 -8.64 8.27 -2.24
CA GLY A 77 -7.56 9.21 -2.50
C GLY A 77 -6.18 8.65 -2.15
N ALA A 78 -6.08 7.88 -1.06
CA ALA A 78 -4.84 7.18 -0.71
C ALA A 78 -4.43 6.16 -1.79
N ALA A 79 -5.39 5.41 -2.35
CA ALA A 79 -5.14 4.45 -3.43
C ALA A 79 -4.65 5.16 -4.70
N VAL A 80 -5.32 6.25 -5.11
CA VAL A 80 -4.92 7.06 -6.28
C VAL A 80 -3.53 7.67 -6.10
N ILE A 81 -3.24 8.27 -4.94
CA ILE A 81 -1.93 8.85 -4.64
C ILE A 81 -0.83 7.78 -4.67
N ARG A 82 -1.10 6.60 -4.13
CA ARG A 82 -0.15 5.48 -4.14
C ARG A 82 0.18 5.04 -5.56
N VAL A 83 -0.82 4.86 -6.40
CA VAL A 83 -0.64 4.50 -7.81
C VAL A 83 0.06 5.63 -8.58
N GLY A 84 -0.33 6.87 -8.33
CA GLY A 84 0.35 8.04 -8.91
C GLY A 84 1.84 8.10 -8.56
N ALA A 85 2.18 7.76 -7.32
CA ALA A 85 3.59 7.67 -6.92
C ALA A 85 4.34 6.58 -7.69
N HIS A 86 3.74 5.39 -7.89
CA HIS A 86 4.36 4.32 -8.70
C HIS A 86 4.51 4.73 -10.16
N LEU A 87 3.50 5.41 -10.73
CA LEU A 87 3.54 5.93 -12.11
C LEU A 87 4.68 6.94 -12.29
N VAL A 88 4.76 7.94 -11.41
CA VAL A 88 5.83 8.95 -11.45
C VAL A 88 7.21 8.30 -11.27
N THR A 89 7.33 7.33 -10.38
CA THR A 89 8.58 6.57 -10.19
C THR A 89 8.96 5.84 -11.47
N LYS A 90 8.00 5.19 -12.13
CA LYS A 90 8.25 4.46 -13.38
C LYS A 90 8.67 5.40 -14.51
N LEU A 91 7.95 6.51 -14.70
CA LEU A 91 8.31 7.54 -15.68
C LEU A 91 9.70 8.13 -15.42
N GLY A 92 10.02 8.42 -14.17
CA GLY A 92 11.36 8.91 -13.81
C GLY A 92 12.48 7.87 -14.04
N MET A 93 12.16 6.58 -14.04
CA MET A 93 13.13 5.53 -14.39
C MET A 93 13.30 5.31 -15.90
N GLU A 94 12.44 5.89 -16.75
CA GLU A 94 12.69 5.95 -18.21
C GLU A 94 13.90 6.83 -18.52
N ASP A 95 14.06 7.95 -17.79
CA ASP A 95 15.20 8.85 -17.96
C ASP A 95 16.45 8.33 -17.22
N ILE A 96 16.27 7.86 -15.98
CA ILE A 96 17.37 7.35 -15.12
C ILE A 96 16.99 5.94 -14.66
N PRO A 97 17.39 4.88 -15.38
CA PRO A 97 16.99 3.51 -15.09
C PRO A 97 17.72 2.92 -13.88
N SER A 98 17.57 3.57 -12.73
CA SER A 98 18.19 3.16 -11.47
C SER A 98 17.15 3.06 -10.34
N PRO A 99 16.77 1.84 -9.94
CA PRO A 99 15.86 1.62 -8.80
C PRO A 99 16.39 2.20 -7.50
N TYR A 100 17.71 2.20 -7.35
CA TYR A 100 18.36 2.76 -6.16
C TYR A 100 18.28 4.29 -6.13
N PHE A 101 18.44 4.94 -7.27
CA PHE A 101 18.28 6.40 -7.39
C PHE A 101 16.83 6.81 -7.10
N ALA A 102 15.85 6.11 -7.68
CA ALA A 102 14.44 6.34 -7.41
C ALA A 102 14.11 6.17 -5.92
N GLY A 103 14.65 5.13 -5.27
CA GLY A 103 14.55 4.92 -3.83
C GLY A 103 15.18 6.05 -3.03
N LEU A 104 16.39 6.49 -3.38
CA LEU A 104 17.09 7.58 -2.72
C LEU A 104 16.30 8.89 -2.76
N VAL A 105 15.76 9.26 -3.92
CA VAL A 105 14.91 10.44 -4.08
C VAL A 105 13.65 10.33 -3.22
N GLY A 106 12.95 9.19 -3.25
CA GLY A 106 11.75 8.97 -2.48
C GLY A 106 12.00 9.03 -0.96
N TYR A 107 13.08 8.43 -0.49
CA TYR A 107 13.43 8.44 0.95
C TYR A 107 13.94 9.80 1.42
N THR A 108 14.71 10.52 0.61
CA THR A 108 15.15 11.87 0.98
C THR A 108 13.97 12.84 1.06
N ALA A 109 13.05 12.77 0.12
CA ALA A 109 11.80 13.54 0.16
C ALA A 109 10.97 13.19 1.40
N SER A 110 10.80 11.91 1.70
CA SER A 110 10.06 11.43 2.88
C SER A 110 10.72 11.87 4.19
N LEU A 111 12.04 11.80 4.26
CA LEU A 111 12.81 12.27 5.42
C LEU A 111 12.65 13.79 5.60
N GLY A 112 12.67 14.56 4.51
CA GLY A 112 12.43 16.00 4.53
C GLY A 112 11.05 16.34 5.12
N VAL A 113 10.00 15.68 4.63
CA VAL A 113 8.63 15.87 5.13
C VAL A 113 8.49 15.44 6.59
N ALA A 114 9.07 14.30 6.96
CA ALA A 114 9.06 13.82 8.34
C ALA A 114 9.79 14.77 9.29
N SER A 115 10.95 15.24 8.90
CA SER A 115 11.77 16.20 9.67
C SER A 115 11.04 17.53 9.83
N ALA A 116 10.44 18.07 8.77
CA ALA A 116 9.66 19.29 8.82
C ALA A 116 8.47 19.17 9.77
N ASN A 117 7.77 18.02 9.74
CA ASN A 117 6.65 17.77 10.65
C ASN A 117 7.11 17.66 12.12
N LEU A 118 8.25 17.01 12.35
CA LEU A 118 8.86 16.88 13.70
C LEU A 118 9.23 18.25 14.27
N LEU A 119 9.89 19.11 13.46
CA LEU A 119 10.21 20.48 13.81
C LEU A 119 8.96 21.32 14.10
N ARG A 120 7.95 21.20 13.24
CA ARG A 120 6.67 21.92 13.42
C ARG A 120 5.96 21.53 14.72
N ARG A 121 6.05 20.24 15.10
CA ARG A 121 5.45 19.73 16.36
C ARG A 121 6.34 19.96 17.58
N ARG A 122 7.55 20.53 17.41
CA ARG A 122 8.54 20.75 18.47
C ARG A 122 8.87 19.48 19.26
N GLN A 123 8.78 18.31 18.62
CA GLN A 123 9.09 17.03 19.25
C GLN A 123 10.59 16.78 19.26
N ASN A 124 11.13 16.36 20.40
CA ASN A 124 12.55 16.05 20.49
C ASN A 124 12.83 14.63 19.93
N PRO A 125 13.61 14.49 18.85
CA PRO A 125 13.90 13.20 18.24
C PRO A 125 14.64 12.23 19.19
N ARG A 126 15.42 12.76 20.14
CA ARG A 126 16.14 11.94 21.12
C ARG A 126 15.20 11.16 22.05
N VAL A 127 14.05 11.71 22.37
CA VAL A 127 13.04 11.04 23.21
C VAL A 127 12.39 9.88 22.46
N LEU A 128 12.25 9.98 21.14
CA LEU A 128 11.70 8.90 20.30
C LEU A 128 12.71 7.74 20.15
N LEU A 129 14.00 8.05 20.05
CA LEU A 129 15.09 7.05 19.93
C LEU A 129 15.40 6.37 21.27
N ALA A 130 15.18 7.06 22.39
CA ALA A 130 15.44 6.52 23.72
C ALA A 130 14.38 5.50 24.20
N LYS A 131 13.26 5.34 23.50
CA LYS A 131 12.23 4.36 23.83
C LYS A 131 12.69 2.94 23.49
N SER A 132 12.30 1.97 24.34
CA SER A 132 12.62 0.54 24.24
C SER A 132 12.28 -0.14 22.89
N GLY A 133 11.61 0.57 21.97
CA GLY A 133 11.23 0.09 20.65
C GLY A 133 12.14 0.50 19.49
N ALA A 134 13.24 1.24 19.74
CA ALA A 134 14.09 1.78 18.66
C ALA A 134 14.64 0.67 17.73
N GLY A 135 15.02 -0.48 18.27
CA GLY A 135 15.49 -1.62 17.48
C GLY A 135 14.44 -2.15 16.49
N TRP A 136 13.18 -2.22 16.92
CA TRP A 136 12.07 -2.64 16.06
C TRP A 136 11.79 -1.63 14.94
N PHE A 137 11.91 -0.33 15.22
CA PHE A 137 11.76 0.71 14.19
C PHE A 137 12.89 0.63 13.15
N ILE A 138 14.13 0.38 13.58
CA ILE A 138 15.27 0.20 12.68
C ILE A 138 15.04 -1.06 11.80
N ALA A 139 14.68 -2.19 12.41
CA ALA A 139 14.41 -3.43 11.68
C ALA A 139 13.30 -3.25 10.65
N THR A 140 12.19 -2.59 11.03
CA THR A 140 11.09 -2.25 10.12
C THR A 140 11.57 -1.34 8.99
N GLY A 141 12.39 -0.33 9.29
CA GLY A 141 12.95 0.58 8.28
C GLY A 141 13.82 -0.15 7.25
N VAL A 142 14.66 -1.08 7.69
CA VAL A 142 15.50 -1.90 6.81
C VAL A 142 14.62 -2.81 5.93
N MET A 143 13.66 -3.52 6.52
CA MET A 143 12.74 -4.38 5.77
C MET A 143 11.93 -3.59 4.74
N PHE A 144 11.44 -2.42 5.13
CA PHE A 144 10.71 -1.52 4.23
C PHE A 144 11.60 -1.00 3.10
N GLY A 145 12.87 -0.69 3.40
CA GLY A 145 13.86 -0.30 2.41
C GLY A 145 14.10 -1.38 1.35
N ILE A 146 14.25 -2.62 1.78
CA ILE A 146 14.38 -3.78 0.89
C ILE A 146 13.12 -3.94 0.04
N ALA A 147 11.94 -3.86 0.66
CA ALA A 147 10.65 -4.00 -0.04
C ALA A 147 10.46 -2.93 -1.13
N VAL A 148 10.76 -1.67 -0.82
CA VAL A 148 10.67 -0.57 -1.82
C VAL A 148 11.73 -0.72 -2.90
N GLY A 149 12.95 -1.14 -2.56
CA GLY A 149 13.99 -1.45 -3.55
C GLY A 149 13.55 -2.54 -4.53
N THR A 150 12.97 -3.62 -4.01
CA THR A 150 12.42 -4.71 -4.83
C THR A 150 11.23 -4.24 -5.69
N LEU A 151 10.37 -3.39 -5.14
CA LEU A 151 9.26 -2.78 -5.89
C LEU A 151 9.77 -1.91 -7.04
N ASN A 152 10.74 -1.04 -6.79
CA ASN A 152 11.33 -0.20 -7.84
C ASN A 152 12.00 -1.05 -8.92
N LEU A 153 12.65 -2.16 -8.53
CA LEU A 153 13.21 -3.12 -9.47
C LEU A 153 12.11 -3.77 -10.33
N ALA A 154 11.00 -4.15 -9.73
CA ALA A 154 9.86 -4.71 -10.44
C ALA A 154 9.22 -3.68 -11.41
N LEU A 155 9.14 -2.41 -11.01
CA LEU A 155 8.66 -1.32 -11.87
C LEU A 155 9.60 -1.02 -13.04
N LEU A 156 10.91 -1.20 -12.85
CA LEU A 156 11.90 -1.01 -13.92
C LEU A 156 11.76 -2.07 -15.03
N TYR A 157 11.57 -3.33 -14.65
CA TYR A 157 11.55 -4.45 -15.60
C TYR A 157 10.15 -4.91 -15.99
N GLY A 158 9.12 -4.53 -15.23
CA GLY A 158 7.75 -4.99 -15.43
C GLY A 158 6.77 -3.87 -15.74
N PRO A 159 5.65 -4.19 -16.43
CA PRO A 159 4.58 -3.25 -16.64
C PRO A 159 3.86 -2.91 -15.32
N LEU A 160 3.45 -1.64 -15.18
CA LEU A 160 2.73 -1.15 -14.01
C LEU A 160 1.40 -1.89 -13.80
N SER A 161 0.75 -2.25 -14.90
CA SER A 161 -0.51 -3.00 -14.94
C SER A 161 -0.41 -4.39 -14.28
N ILE A 162 0.79 -4.98 -14.23
CA ILE A 162 1.06 -6.26 -13.55
C ILE A 162 1.59 -6.02 -12.14
N VAL A 163 2.50 -5.06 -11.97
CA VAL A 163 3.14 -4.79 -10.67
C VAL A 163 2.12 -4.29 -9.65
N ALA A 164 1.19 -3.41 -10.03
CA ALA A 164 0.22 -2.85 -9.10
C ALA A 164 -0.74 -3.91 -8.49
N PRO A 165 -1.32 -4.86 -9.24
CA PRO A 165 -2.07 -5.97 -8.66
C PRO A 165 -1.23 -6.89 -7.76
N LEU A 166 0.02 -7.19 -8.14
CA LEU A 166 0.91 -8.03 -7.34
C LEU A 166 1.23 -7.39 -5.98
N VAL A 167 1.48 -6.09 -5.95
CA VAL A 167 1.70 -5.35 -4.69
C VAL A 167 0.47 -5.46 -3.78
N SER A 168 -0.73 -5.52 -4.32
CA SER A 168 -1.96 -5.64 -3.53
C SER A 168 -2.09 -6.99 -2.80
N LEU A 169 -1.31 -8.01 -3.18
CA LEU A 169 -1.21 -9.27 -2.45
C LEU A 169 -0.50 -9.12 -1.09
N GLU A 170 0.05 -7.95 -0.77
CA GLU A 170 0.58 -7.65 0.57
C GLU A 170 -0.43 -7.97 1.68
N ALA A 171 -1.73 -7.76 1.42
CA ALA A 171 -2.80 -8.07 2.37
C ALA A 171 -2.87 -9.57 2.70
N LEU A 172 -2.66 -10.44 1.71
CA LEU A 172 -2.55 -11.89 1.90
C LEU A 172 -1.31 -12.25 2.70
N ALA A 173 -0.17 -11.67 2.38
CA ALA A 173 1.08 -11.92 3.10
C ALA A 173 0.97 -11.51 4.57
N VAL A 174 0.38 -10.35 4.85
CA VAL A 174 0.13 -9.88 6.23
C VAL A 174 -0.78 -10.84 6.98
N LEU A 175 -1.86 -11.33 6.34
CA LEU A 175 -2.76 -12.30 6.95
C LEU A 175 -2.04 -13.63 7.26
N LEU A 176 -1.29 -14.17 6.31
CA LEU A 176 -0.53 -15.40 6.48
C LEU A 176 0.49 -15.28 7.62
N LEU A 177 1.21 -14.16 7.69
CA LEU A 177 2.15 -13.89 8.79
C LEU A 177 1.43 -13.73 10.13
N GLY A 178 0.26 -13.07 10.16
CA GLY A 178 -0.57 -12.95 11.35
C GLY A 178 -0.94 -14.31 11.93
N VAL A 179 -1.33 -15.24 11.06
CA VAL A 179 -1.68 -16.62 11.48
C VAL A 179 -0.47 -17.42 11.91
N THR A 180 0.56 -17.45 11.06
CA THR A 180 1.68 -18.39 11.21
C THR A 180 2.68 -17.94 12.27
N VAL A 181 2.94 -16.63 12.37
CA VAL A 181 3.97 -16.08 13.28
C VAL A 181 3.34 -15.55 14.56
N PHE A 182 2.21 -14.84 14.46
CA PHE A 182 1.58 -14.21 15.62
C PHE A 182 0.46 -15.06 16.24
N GLY A 183 0.11 -16.20 15.64
CA GLY A 183 -0.88 -17.14 16.18
C GLY A 183 -2.27 -16.51 16.34
N GLU A 184 -2.62 -15.55 15.48
CA GLU A 184 -3.95 -14.93 15.51
C GLU A 184 -5.04 -15.96 15.22
N LYS A 185 -5.75 -16.39 16.27
CA LYS A 185 -6.81 -17.42 16.21
C LYS A 185 -8.14 -16.92 15.63
N ASN A 186 -8.24 -15.65 15.26
CA ASN A 186 -9.48 -15.03 14.82
C ASN A 186 -9.77 -15.21 13.30
N ILE A 187 -9.12 -16.17 12.65
CA ILE A 187 -9.43 -16.49 11.26
C ILE A 187 -10.52 -17.54 11.25
N THR A 188 -11.73 -17.10 10.95
CA THR A 188 -12.86 -18.00 10.71
C THR A 188 -12.53 -18.89 9.51
N PRO A 189 -12.84 -20.22 9.54
CA PRO A 189 -12.51 -21.15 8.45
C PRO A 189 -13.00 -20.75 7.06
N ARG A 190 -13.90 -19.78 6.98
CA ARG A 190 -14.42 -19.21 5.73
C ARG A 190 -13.46 -18.29 4.96
N VAL A 191 -12.29 -18.00 5.53
CA VAL A 191 -11.24 -17.21 4.87
C VAL A 191 -10.27 -18.11 4.11
N VAL A 192 -10.33 -19.43 4.34
CA VAL A 192 -9.43 -20.43 3.74
C VAL A 192 -10.12 -21.24 2.63
N LEU A 193 -11.43 -21.12 2.47
CA LEU A 193 -12.23 -21.72 1.38
C LEU A 193 -12.76 -20.64 0.44
#